data_6a5b18a21ee17f004448aa9625155bb0
#
_entry.id   6a5b18a21ee17f004448aa9625155bb0
#
_cell.length_a   1.000
_cell.length_b   1.000
_cell.length_c   1.000
_cell.angle_alpha   90.00
_cell.angle_beta   90.00
_cell.angle_gamma   90.00
#
_symmetry.space_group_name_H-M   'P 1'
#
loop_
_entity.id
_entity.type
_entity.pdbx_description
1 polymer ?
#
loop_
_entity_poly.entity_id
_entity_poly.type
_entity_poly.pdbx_seq_one_letter_code
_entity_poly.pdbx_strand_id
1 'polypeptide(L)'
;MSGTNQRLPSTIFWACVALVAAIAVGGIALQRGEHINSMWLIVAAVCVYALGYRFYSAFIAAKVLVLDAGRATPAERFNDGRDFMPTHKWVVFGHHFAAIAGPGPLIGPTLAAQFGYLPGTLWILIGAVLGGCVQDFVTLFFSIRRDGRSLGQMAKDELGAIGGTAAMLGVMMIMIILIAVLGLVVVNAMKHSPWATSTVAATIPIAVLMGCYLHHLRPGRVLEATLIGVSLLIFAVLGGGWIDNSPIIRSWFDYDAPQLALMVILYGFAAAVLPDRKSVV
;
A
#
# COMPACT_ATOMS: atom_id res chain seq x y z
N MET A 1 -34.47 26.30 -14.43
CA MET A 1 -34.02 25.69 -15.68
C MET A 1 -32.56 26.06 -15.91
N SER A 2 -31.61 25.33 -15.30
CA SER A 2 -30.18 25.49 -15.61
C SER A 2 -29.40 24.22 -15.16
N GLY A 3 -29.66 23.09 -15.76
CA GLY A 3 -29.07 21.82 -15.34
C GLY A 3 -28.51 20.93 -16.44
N THR A 4 -28.47 21.39 -17.70
CA THR A 4 -28.19 20.52 -18.84
C THR A 4 -26.81 20.67 -19.49
N ASN A 5 -26.03 21.71 -19.19
CA ASN A 5 -24.82 21.99 -19.96
C ASN A 5 -23.48 21.53 -19.33
N GLN A 6 -23.47 21.05 -18.08
CA GLN A 6 -22.21 20.56 -17.46
C GLN A 6 -21.99 19.05 -17.61
N ARG A 7 -22.97 18.28 -18.04
CA ARG A 7 -22.84 16.81 -18.16
C ARG A 7 -22.19 16.35 -19.45
N LEU A 8 -22.39 17.06 -20.57
CA LEU A 8 -21.83 16.69 -21.87
C LEU A 8 -20.29 16.63 -21.92
N PRO A 9 -19.55 17.66 -21.47
CA PRO A 9 -18.09 17.59 -21.51
C PRO A 9 -17.51 16.50 -20.58
N SER A 10 -18.18 16.23 -19.45
CA SER A 10 -17.78 15.13 -18.57
C SER A 10 -18.01 13.77 -19.21
N THR A 11 -19.12 13.56 -19.89
CA THR A 11 -19.42 12.28 -20.56
C THR A 11 -18.46 12.01 -21.70
N ILE A 12 -18.14 13.02 -22.52
CA ILE A 12 -17.15 12.91 -23.61
C ILE A 12 -15.77 12.56 -23.04
N PHE A 13 -15.32 13.24 -22.01
CA PHE A 13 -14.06 12.96 -21.35
C PHE A 13 -13.95 11.48 -20.90
N TRP A 14 -14.98 10.99 -20.20
CA TRP A 14 -14.99 9.60 -19.74
C TRP A 14 -15.12 8.58 -20.86
N ALA A 15 -15.81 8.92 -21.93
CA ALA A 15 -15.84 8.09 -23.14
C ALA A 15 -14.45 8.00 -23.80
N CYS A 16 -13.70 9.11 -23.85
CA CYS A 16 -12.32 9.09 -24.33
C CYS A 16 -11.42 8.24 -23.43
N VAL A 17 -11.55 8.35 -22.10
CA VAL A 17 -10.78 7.52 -21.16
C VAL A 17 -11.11 6.03 -21.37
N ALA A 18 -12.38 5.68 -21.54
CA ALA A 18 -12.79 4.29 -21.82
C ALA A 18 -12.21 3.77 -23.17
N LEU A 19 -12.22 4.61 -24.19
CA LEU A 19 -11.66 4.25 -25.50
C LEU A 19 -10.14 4.04 -25.42
N VAL A 20 -9.42 4.94 -24.74
CA VAL A 20 -7.97 4.79 -24.52
C VAL A 20 -7.68 3.53 -23.70
N ALA A 21 -8.47 3.23 -22.66
CA ALA A 21 -8.34 1.99 -21.90
C ALA A 21 -8.53 0.75 -22.78
N ALA A 22 -9.56 0.75 -23.64
CA ALA A 22 -9.82 -0.37 -24.55
C ALA A 22 -8.69 -0.58 -25.56
N ILE A 23 -8.17 0.51 -26.13
CA ILE A 23 -7.03 0.46 -27.06
C ILE A 23 -5.77 -0.02 -26.35
N ALA A 24 -5.48 0.47 -25.16
CA ALA A 24 -4.31 0.08 -24.39
C ALA A 24 -4.36 -1.40 -24.00
N VAL A 25 -5.50 -1.88 -23.49
CA VAL A 25 -5.68 -3.31 -23.13
C VAL A 25 -5.66 -4.18 -24.39
N GLY A 26 -6.30 -3.73 -25.49
CA GLY A 26 -6.27 -4.41 -26.78
C GLY A 26 -4.85 -4.48 -27.36
N GLY A 27 -4.08 -3.40 -27.26
CA GLY A 27 -2.67 -3.37 -27.68
C GLY A 27 -1.81 -4.39 -26.92
N ILE A 28 -1.98 -4.49 -25.60
CA ILE A 28 -1.31 -5.50 -24.77
C ILE A 28 -1.70 -6.92 -25.21
N ALA A 29 -2.97 -7.15 -25.53
CA ALA A 29 -3.46 -8.46 -25.95
C ALA A 29 -2.96 -8.88 -27.34
N LEU A 30 -2.79 -7.92 -28.26
CA LEU A 30 -2.36 -8.16 -29.64
C LEU A 30 -0.84 -8.32 -29.79
N GLN A 31 -0.04 -7.79 -28.86
CA GLN A 31 1.43 -7.90 -28.89
C GLN A 31 1.91 -9.30 -28.44
N ARG A 32 1.47 -10.31 -29.14
CA ARG A 32 1.94 -11.68 -28.91
C ARG A 32 3.31 -11.88 -29.58
N GLY A 33 4.37 -11.87 -28.77
CA GLY A 33 5.72 -12.22 -29.20
C GLY A 33 6.70 -11.05 -29.34
N GLU A 34 6.27 -9.81 -29.11
CA GLU A 34 7.16 -8.66 -29.08
C GLU A 34 7.46 -8.18 -27.65
N HIS A 35 8.54 -7.41 -27.49
CA HIS A 35 8.88 -6.78 -26.22
C HIS A 35 7.74 -5.86 -25.78
N ILE A 36 7.09 -6.21 -24.67
CA ILE A 36 5.96 -5.43 -24.14
C ILE A 36 6.48 -4.09 -23.67
N ASN A 37 5.97 -3.02 -24.25
CA ASN A 37 6.28 -1.68 -23.82
C ASN A 37 5.52 -1.37 -22.53
N SER A 38 6.27 -1.07 -21.45
CA SER A 38 5.71 -0.72 -20.14
C SER A 38 4.74 0.47 -20.19
N MET A 39 4.87 1.37 -21.16
CA MET A 39 3.97 2.51 -21.32
C MET A 39 2.52 2.09 -21.60
N TRP A 40 2.29 1.06 -22.41
CA TRP A 40 0.94 0.54 -22.66
C TRP A 40 0.30 0.00 -21.39
N LEU A 41 1.10 -0.68 -20.57
CA LEU A 41 0.65 -1.21 -19.29
C LEU A 41 0.26 -0.08 -18.31
N ILE A 42 1.09 0.97 -18.22
CA ILE A 42 0.82 2.13 -17.39
C ILE A 42 -0.45 2.85 -17.85
N VAL A 43 -0.59 3.11 -19.16
CA VAL A 43 -1.78 3.79 -19.70
C VAL A 43 -3.04 2.95 -19.45
N ALA A 44 -2.98 1.64 -19.69
CA ALA A 44 -4.09 0.73 -19.40
C ALA A 44 -4.48 0.78 -17.91
N ALA A 45 -3.51 0.69 -17.01
CA ALA A 45 -3.74 0.73 -15.56
C ALA A 45 -4.37 2.05 -15.12
N VAL A 46 -3.81 3.19 -15.54
CA VAL A 46 -4.35 4.52 -15.20
C VAL A 46 -5.79 4.67 -15.69
N CYS A 47 -6.09 4.29 -16.94
CA CYS A 47 -7.43 4.39 -17.48
C CYS A 47 -8.43 3.46 -16.78
N VAL A 48 -8.06 2.19 -16.57
CA VAL A 48 -8.93 1.20 -15.90
C VAL A 48 -9.19 1.63 -14.46
N TYR A 49 -8.17 2.07 -13.74
CA TYR A 49 -8.33 2.51 -12.33
C TYR A 49 -9.12 3.82 -12.22
N ALA A 50 -8.93 4.76 -13.15
CA ALA A 50 -9.72 5.98 -13.19
C ALA A 50 -11.21 5.70 -13.43
N LEU A 51 -11.53 4.78 -14.34
CA LEU A 51 -12.90 4.33 -14.58
C LEU A 51 -13.48 3.60 -13.38
N GLY A 52 -12.71 2.68 -12.78
CA GLY A 52 -13.08 1.96 -11.57
C GLY A 52 -13.37 2.92 -10.42
N TYR A 53 -12.48 3.87 -10.18
CA TYR A 53 -12.67 4.90 -9.15
C TYR A 53 -13.89 5.78 -9.44
N ARG A 54 -14.08 6.24 -10.66
CA ARG A 54 -15.15 7.20 -10.98
C ARG A 54 -16.55 6.59 -10.97
N PHE A 55 -16.70 5.37 -11.46
CA PHE A 55 -18.01 4.76 -11.64
C PHE A 55 -18.27 3.62 -10.66
N TYR A 56 -17.36 2.68 -10.55
CA TYR A 56 -17.57 1.48 -9.75
C TYR A 56 -17.49 1.77 -8.26
N SER A 57 -16.50 2.54 -7.81
CA SER A 57 -16.42 2.92 -6.40
C SER A 57 -17.62 3.78 -5.96
N ALA A 58 -18.06 4.69 -6.84
CA ALA A 58 -19.25 5.51 -6.58
C ALA A 58 -20.53 4.66 -6.48
N PHE A 59 -20.66 3.64 -7.34
CA PHE A 59 -21.76 2.68 -7.25
C PHE A 59 -21.74 1.91 -5.92
N ILE A 60 -20.57 1.34 -5.55
CA ILE A 60 -20.41 0.62 -4.28
C ILE A 60 -20.74 1.53 -3.10
N ALA A 61 -20.19 2.75 -3.06
CA ALA A 61 -20.40 3.69 -1.98
C ALA A 61 -21.87 4.12 -1.82
N ALA A 62 -22.56 4.41 -2.92
CA ALA A 62 -23.89 4.98 -2.90
C ALA A 62 -25.02 3.94 -2.88
N LYS A 63 -24.83 2.77 -3.51
CA LYS A 63 -25.90 1.78 -3.71
C LYS A 63 -25.72 0.50 -2.89
N VAL A 64 -24.47 0.09 -2.63
CA VAL A 64 -24.19 -1.14 -1.88
C VAL A 64 -23.97 -0.84 -0.40
N LEU A 65 -23.07 0.06 -0.08
CA LEU A 65 -22.71 0.39 1.30
C LEU A 65 -23.55 1.51 1.89
N VAL A 66 -24.18 2.32 1.05
CA VAL A 66 -25.02 3.45 1.44
C VAL A 66 -24.31 4.32 2.49
N LEU A 67 -23.17 4.92 2.07
CA LEU A 67 -22.36 5.72 2.97
C LEU A 67 -23.14 6.93 3.50
N ASP A 68 -23.08 7.11 4.80
CA ASP A 68 -23.64 8.25 5.50
C ASP A 68 -22.50 9.15 6.03
N ALA A 69 -22.34 10.31 5.42
CA ALA A 69 -21.31 11.28 5.80
C ALA A 69 -21.61 11.98 7.15
N GLY A 70 -22.85 11.94 7.60
CA GLY A 70 -23.23 12.54 8.89
C GLY A 70 -22.92 11.65 10.10
N ARG A 71 -22.56 10.40 9.88
CA ARG A 71 -22.24 9.47 10.97
C ARG A 71 -20.81 9.64 11.43
N ALA A 72 -20.62 10.02 12.70
CA ALA A 72 -19.31 10.16 13.33
C ALA A 72 -18.52 8.84 13.29
N THR A 73 -17.23 8.93 13.00
CA THR A 73 -16.30 7.80 12.97
C THR A 73 -15.92 7.35 14.39
N PRO A 74 -15.43 6.12 14.59
CA PRO A 74 -14.92 5.69 15.89
C PRO A 74 -13.84 6.61 16.46
N ALA A 75 -12.96 7.15 15.60
CA ALA A 75 -11.93 8.10 16.00
C ALA A 75 -12.49 9.40 16.58
N GLU A 76 -13.66 9.85 16.12
CA GLU A 76 -14.36 11.03 16.69
C GLU A 76 -15.14 10.68 17.95
N ARG A 77 -15.78 9.50 17.99
CA ARG A 77 -16.65 9.06 19.10
C ARG A 77 -15.88 8.64 20.34
N PHE A 78 -14.76 7.96 20.16
CA PHE A 78 -13.94 7.36 21.22
C PHE A 78 -12.57 8.01 21.35
N ASN A 79 -12.41 9.23 20.90
CA ASN A 79 -11.13 9.94 20.90
C ASN A 79 -10.48 9.89 22.29
N ASP A 80 -9.52 9.00 22.47
CA ASP A 80 -8.75 8.80 23.70
C ASP A 80 -7.32 9.33 23.58
N GLY A 81 -6.96 9.85 22.43
CA GLY A 81 -5.61 10.32 22.13
C GLY A 81 -4.55 9.21 22.05
N ARG A 82 -4.97 7.94 21.92
CA ARG A 82 -4.10 6.77 21.84
C ARG A 82 -4.49 5.84 20.71
N ASP A 83 -5.57 5.08 20.90
CA ASP A 83 -6.05 4.09 19.93
C ASP A 83 -7.02 4.72 18.92
N PHE A 84 -7.77 5.72 19.36
CA PHE A 84 -8.73 6.44 18.55
C PHE A 84 -8.36 7.93 18.47
N MET A 85 -7.80 8.33 17.34
CA MET A 85 -7.38 9.71 17.09
C MET A 85 -7.88 10.21 15.74
N PRO A 86 -8.59 11.36 15.69
CA PRO A 86 -8.86 12.03 14.43
C PRO A 86 -7.55 12.42 13.76
N THR A 87 -7.26 11.83 12.61
CA THR A 87 -5.99 11.99 11.91
C THR A 87 -6.21 12.64 10.55
N HIS A 88 -5.25 13.44 10.10
CA HIS A 88 -5.34 14.12 8.80
C HIS A 88 -5.44 13.11 7.65
N LYS A 89 -6.37 13.33 6.72
CA LYS A 89 -6.71 12.39 5.63
C LYS A 89 -5.53 11.87 4.82
N TRP A 90 -4.50 12.70 4.58
CA TRP A 90 -3.32 12.30 3.83
C TRP A 90 -2.38 11.39 4.64
N VAL A 91 -2.37 11.51 5.95
CA VAL A 91 -1.62 10.61 6.84
C VAL A 91 -2.31 9.24 6.86
N VAL A 92 -3.63 9.20 7.01
CA VAL A 92 -4.41 7.94 6.94
C VAL A 92 -4.23 7.26 5.59
N PHE A 93 -4.30 8.03 4.49
CA PHE A 93 -4.03 7.51 3.15
C PHE A 93 -2.62 6.92 3.04
N GLY A 94 -1.61 7.63 3.55
CA GLY A 94 -0.21 7.16 3.53
C GLY A 94 -0.01 5.85 4.29
N HIS A 95 -0.62 5.72 5.47
CA HIS A 95 -0.60 4.48 6.24
C HIS A 95 -1.27 3.32 5.51
N HIS A 96 -2.46 3.56 4.97
CA HIS A 96 -3.19 2.54 4.21
C HIS A 96 -2.40 2.10 2.97
N PHE A 97 -1.86 3.06 2.22
CA PHE A 97 -1.02 2.79 1.06
C PHE A 97 0.24 2.00 1.43
N ALA A 98 0.93 2.37 2.51
CA ALA A 98 2.13 1.69 2.97
C ALA A 98 1.85 0.23 3.39
N ALA A 99 0.69 -0.03 3.99
CA ALA A 99 0.27 -1.39 4.35
C ALA A 99 0.05 -2.29 3.13
N ILE A 100 -0.46 -1.72 2.02
CA ILE A 100 -0.72 -2.45 0.77
C ILE A 100 0.55 -2.58 -0.07
N ALA A 101 1.34 -1.49 -0.19
CA ALA A 101 2.51 -1.40 -1.06
C ALA A 101 3.77 -2.08 -0.48
N GLY A 102 3.61 -3.22 0.18
CA GLY A 102 4.70 -4.06 0.66
C GLY A 102 5.40 -4.84 -0.48
N PRO A 103 6.29 -5.81 -0.15
CA PRO A 103 7.00 -6.62 -1.13
C PRO A 103 6.08 -7.44 -2.05
N GLY A 104 4.85 -7.75 -1.63
CA GLY A 104 3.87 -8.52 -2.40
C GLY A 104 3.60 -7.95 -3.79
N PRO A 105 3.26 -6.65 -3.94
CA PRO A 105 3.04 -6.01 -5.23
C PRO A 105 4.26 -5.97 -6.16
N LEU A 106 5.47 -6.10 -5.64
CA LEU A 106 6.69 -6.17 -6.45
C LEU A 106 6.93 -7.59 -6.99
N ILE A 107 6.73 -8.60 -6.16
CA ILE A 107 7.06 -9.98 -6.47
C ILE A 107 5.90 -10.71 -7.13
N GLY A 108 4.66 -10.42 -6.72
CA GLY A 108 3.47 -11.02 -7.31
C GLY A 108 3.42 -10.90 -8.82
N PRO A 109 3.58 -9.71 -9.40
CA PRO A 109 3.62 -9.53 -10.85
C PRO A 109 4.78 -10.24 -11.54
N THR A 110 5.98 -10.27 -10.92
CA THR A 110 7.14 -10.98 -11.47
C THR A 110 6.94 -12.49 -11.48
N LEU A 111 6.35 -13.06 -10.44
CA LEU A 111 5.98 -14.46 -10.43
C LEU A 111 4.85 -14.77 -11.41
N ALA A 112 3.84 -13.91 -11.48
CA ALA A 112 2.73 -14.08 -12.41
C ALA A 112 3.20 -14.06 -13.87
N ALA A 113 4.22 -13.26 -14.21
CA ALA A 113 4.80 -13.21 -15.54
C ALA A 113 5.45 -14.54 -15.96
N GLN A 114 5.89 -15.38 -15.02
CA GLN A 114 6.42 -16.71 -15.31
C GLN A 114 5.35 -17.68 -15.85
N PHE A 115 4.08 -17.45 -15.51
CA PHE A 115 2.94 -18.23 -16.02
C PHE A 115 2.33 -17.66 -17.30
N GLY A 116 2.87 -16.59 -17.81
CA GLY A 116 2.40 -15.90 -18.99
C GLY A 116 2.02 -14.45 -18.70
N TYR A 117 2.37 -13.58 -19.64
CA TYR A 117 2.27 -12.14 -19.40
C TYR A 117 0.82 -11.63 -19.41
N LEU A 118 0.02 -12.11 -20.36
CA LEU A 118 -1.35 -11.61 -20.54
C LEU A 118 -2.29 -11.98 -19.36
N PRO A 119 -2.33 -13.24 -18.89
CA PRO A 119 -3.18 -13.59 -17.75
C PRO A 119 -2.85 -12.80 -16.49
N GLY A 120 -1.55 -12.65 -16.18
CA GLY A 120 -1.09 -11.86 -15.04
C GLY A 120 -1.47 -10.38 -15.14
N THR A 121 -1.28 -9.80 -16.31
CA THR A 121 -1.63 -8.40 -16.57
C THR A 121 -3.12 -8.14 -16.45
N LEU A 122 -3.95 -8.98 -17.05
CA LEU A 122 -5.42 -8.85 -16.94
C LEU A 122 -5.88 -9.01 -15.49
N TRP A 123 -5.29 -9.95 -14.76
CA TRP A 123 -5.62 -10.15 -13.35
C TRP A 123 -5.25 -8.92 -12.50
N ILE A 124 -4.08 -8.32 -12.73
CA ILE A 124 -3.66 -7.11 -12.02
C ILE A 124 -4.60 -5.94 -12.33
N LEU A 125 -4.95 -5.73 -13.59
CA LEU A 125 -5.81 -4.62 -14.00
C LEU A 125 -7.25 -4.78 -13.49
N ILE A 126 -7.85 -5.93 -13.73
CA ILE A 126 -9.26 -6.19 -13.43
C ILE A 126 -9.44 -6.62 -11.98
N GLY A 127 -8.57 -7.51 -11.49
CA GLY A 127 -8.63 -8.04 -10.13
C GLY A 127 -8.39 -6.98 -9.06
N ALA A 128 -7.52 -5.99 -9.33
CA ALA A 128 -7.35 -4.86 -8.42
C ALA A 128 -8.65 -4.05 -8.25
N VAL A 129 -9.38 -3.81 -9.34
CA VAL A 129 -10.63 -3.03 -9.30
C VAL A 129 -11.79 -3.84 -8.71
N LEU A 130 -12.01 -5.07 -9.23
CA LEU A 130 -13.19 -5.87 -8.87
C LEU A 130 -13.02 -6.65 -7.56
N GLY A 131 -11.80 -6.97 -7.19
CA GLY A 131 -11.50 -7.77 -6.00
C GLY A 131 -10.80 -6.95 -4.90
N GLY A 132 -9.55 -6.58 -5.10
CA GLY A 132 -8.70 -5.98 -4.07
C GLY A 132 -9.29 -4.71 -3.46
N CYS A 133 -9.58 -3.71 -4.30
CA CYS A 133 -10.13 -2.44 -3.81
C CYS A 133 -11.52 -2.59 -3.18
N VAL A 134 -12.34 -3.51 -3.68
CA VAL A 134 -13.67 -3.77 -3.09
C VAL A 134 -13.52 -4.42 -1.72
N GLN A 135 -12.64 -5.42 -1.59
CA GLN A 135 -12.36 -6.07 -0.33
C GLN A 135 -11.91 -5.06 0.73
N ASP A 136 -10.94 -4.23 0.40
CA ASP A 136 -10.41 -3.22 1.32
C ASP A 136 -11.49 -2.22 1.71
N PHE A 137 -12.23 -1.71 0.74
CA PHE A 137 -13.30 -0.74 0.99
C PHE A 137 -14.41 -1.31 1.88
N VAL A 138 -14.86 -2.53 1.59
CA VAL A 138 -15.91 -3.20 2.35
C VAL A 138 -15.44 -3.52 3.77
N THR A 139 -14.20 -4.03 3.91
CA THR A 139 -13.63 -4.35 5.22
C THR A 139 -13.48 -3.10 6.09
N LEU A 140 -12.97 -2.01 5.53
CA LEU A 140 -12.86 -0.73 6.24
C LEU A 140 -14.24 -0.18 6.62
N PHE A 141 -15.20 -0.23 5.72
CA PHE A 141 -16.57 0.20 6.01
C PHE A 141 -17.17 -0.55 7.18
N PHE A 142 -17.10 -1.88 7.16
CA PHE A 142 -17.62 -2.69 8.26
C PHE A 142 -16.86 -2.49 9.56
N SER A 143 -15.55 -2.32 9.52
CA SER A 143 -14.73 -2.00 10.68
C SER A 143 -15.16 -0.66 11.31
N ILE A 144 -15.30 0.39 10.51
CA ILE A 144 -15.77 1.70 10.98
C ILE A 144 -17.19 1.62 11.57
N ARG A 145 -18.08 0.84 10.96
CA ARG A 145 -19.44 0.64 11.44
C ARG A 145 -19.52 -0.14 12.76
N ARG A 146 -18.46 -0.89 13.09
CA ARG A 146 -18.34 -1.73 14.30
C ARG A 146 -17.24 -1.25 15.24
N ASP A 147 -17.11 0.05 15.36
CA ASP A 147 -16.24 0.71 16.34
C ASP A 147 -14.74 0.35 16.19
N GLY A 148 -14.28 0.17 14.96
CA GLY A 148 -12.87 -0.12 14.64
C GLY A 148 -12.45 -1.58 14.88
N ARG A 149 -13.38 -2.53 14.89
CA ARG A 149 -13.07 -3.95 15.12
C ARG A 149 -12.26 -4.55 13.98
N SER A 150 -11.35 -5.44 14.35
CA SER A 150 -10.57 -6.22 13.38
C SER A 150 -11.43 -7.25 12.65
N LEU A 151 -10.94 -7.73 11.48
CA LEU A 151 -11.63 -8.74 10.69
C LEU A 151 -11.96 -10.01 11.51
N GLY A 152 -11.01 -10.46 12.35
CA GLY A 152 -11.21 -11.63 13.22
C GLY A 152 -12.31 -11.41 14.27
N GLN A 153 -12.37 -10.22 14.85
CA GLN A 153 -13.43 -9.86 15.80
C GLN A 153 -14.80 -9.78 15.12
N MET A 154 -14.85 -9.16 13.93
CA MET A 154 -16.09 -9.09 13.13
C MET A 154 -16.59 -10.49 12.74
N ALA A 155 -15.69 -11.38 12.34
CA ALA A 155 -16.02 -12.75 12.02
C ALA A 155 -16.58 -13.51 13.25
N LYS A 156 -16.04 -13.25 14.44
CA LYS A 156 -16.56 -13.86 15.69
C LYS A 156 -17.98 -13.40 16.00
N ASP A 157 -18.26 -12.13 15.78
CA ASP A 157 -19.60 -11.57 16.03
C ASP A 157 -20.67 -12.13 15.07
N GLU A 158 -20.30 -12.41 13.82
CA GLU A 158 -21.22 -12.90 12.79
C GLU A 158 -21.35 -14.43 12.76
N LEU A 159 -20.23 -15.15 12.93
CA LEU A 159 -20.18 -16.60 12.77
C LEU A 159 -20.32 -17.35 14.10
N GLY A 160 -20.43 -16.62 15.22
CA GLY A 160 -20.50 -17.20 16.55
C GLY A 160 -19.15 -17.72 17.05
N ALA A 161 -19.17 -18.42 18.21
CA ALA A 161 -17.93 -18.78 18.92
C ALA A 161 -17.02 -19.73 18.12
N ILE A 162 -17.57 -20.77 17.52
CA ILE A 162 -16.78 -21.80 16.80
C ILE A 162 -16.23 -21.21 15.49
N GLY A 163 -17.10 -20.64 14.64
CA GLY A 163 -16.70 -20.03 13.38
C GLY A 163 -15.75 -18.85 13.57
N GLY A 164 -15.99 -18.02 14.59
CA GLY A 164 -15.13 -16.90 14.94
C GLY A 164 -13.76 -17.33 15.41
N THR A 165 -13.66 -18.37 16.24
CA THR A 165 -12.35 -18.90 16.70
C THR A 165 -11.56 -19.49 15.52
N ALA A 166 -12.22 -20.24 14.64
CA ALA A 166 -11.59 -20.76 13.43
C ALA A 166 -11.10 -19.63 12.51
N ALA A 167 -11.91 -18.57 12.31
CA ALA A 167 -11.50 -17.40 11.53
C ALA A 167 -10.31 -16.67 12.17
N MET A 168 -10.30 -16.47 13.48
CA MET A 168 -9.18 -15.83 14.18
C MET A 168 -7.88 -16.64 14.06
N LEU A 169 -7.95 -17.97 14.21
CA LEU A 169 -6.79 -18.83 14.00
C LEU A 169 -6.31 -18.79 12.55
N GLY A 170 -7.24 -18.79 11.60
CA GLY A 170 -6.92 -18.65 10.17
C GLY A 170 -6.21 -17.33 9.87
N VAL A 171 -6.72 -16.20 10.35
CA VAL A 171 -6.09 -14.89 10.21
C VAL A 171 -4.70 -14.87 10.86
N MET A 172 -4.54 -15.43 12.06
CA MET A 172 -3.24 -15.52 12.72
C MET A 172 -2.23 -16.35 11.90
N MET A 173 -2.64 -17.50 11.38
CA MET A 173 -1.79 -18.31 10.52
C MET A 173 -1.40 -17.58 9.24
N ILE A 174 -2.34 -16.91 8.58
CA ILE A 174 -2.05 -16.08 7.39
C ILE A 174 -1.04 -15.00 7.72
N MET A 175 -1.18 -14.31 8.85
CA MET A 175 -0.23 -13.28 9.29
C MET A 175 1.18 -13.84 9.50
N ILE A 176 1.31 -15.00 10.15
CA ILE A 176 2.61 -15.66 10.37
C ILE A 176 3.28 -16.01 9.03
N ILE A 177 2.52 -16.65 8.13
CA ILE A 177 3.02 -17.02 6.80
C ILE A 177 3.41 -15.78 5.99
N LEU A 178 2.58 -14.74 6.03
CA LEU A 178 2.84 -13.48 5.33
C LEU A 178 4.15 -12.86 5.81
N ILE A 179 4.35 -12.71 7.12
CA ILE A 179 5.57 -12.14 7.70
C ILE A 179 6.80 -12.97 7.30
N ALA A 180 6.70 -14.30 7.36
CA ALA A 180 7.80 -15.18 6.99
C ALA A 180 8.18 -15.06 5.51
N VAL A 181 7.18 -15.08 4.62
CA VAL A 181 7.39 -14.96 3.17
C VAL A 181 7.94 -13.59 2.80
N LEU A 182 7.33 -12.51 3.32
CA LEU A 182 7.80 -11.15 3.04
C LEU A 182 9.20 -10.90 3.61
N GLY A 183 9.48 -11.41 4.81
CA GLY A 183 10.82 -11.36 5.40
C GLY A 183 11.87 -12.05 4.54
N LEU A 184 11.56 -13.26 4.06
CA LEU A 184 12.45 -14.00 3.16
C LEU A 184 12.73 -13.25 1.85
N VAL A 185 11.72 -12.61 1.31
CA VAL A 185 11.83 -11.79 0.10
C VAL A 185 12.75 -10.58 0.32
N VAL A 186 12.57 -9.85 1.42
CA VAL A 186 13.42 -8.71 1.78
C VAL A 186 14.87 -9.16 1.96
N VAL A 187 15.09 -10.26 2.70
CA VAL A 187 16.43 -10.85 2.88
C VAL A 187 17.07 -11.21 1.55
N ASN A 188 16.31 -11.86 0.65
CA ASN A 188 16.84 -12.22 -0.67
C ASN A 188 17.16 -11.01 -1.57
N ALA A 189 16.43 -9.93 -1.43
CA ALA A 189 16.70 -8.68 -2.15
C ALA A 189 17.92 -7.93 -1.62
N MET A 190 18.26 -8.10 -0.35
CA MET A 190 19.34 -7.37 0.33
C MET A 190 20.66 -8.17 0.38
N LYS A 191 20.62 -9.51 0.35
CA LYS A 191 21.83 -10.34 0.47
C LYS A 191 22.85 -10.02 -0.62
N HIS A 192 24.10 -9.84 -0.20
CA HIS A 192 25.22 -9.46 -1.08
C HIS A 192 24.96 -8.19 -1.91
N SER A 193 24.07 -7.32 -1.45
CA SER A 193 23.78 -6.03 -2.07
C SER A 193 24.01 -4.88 -1.07
N PRO A 194 25.24 -4.38 -0.97
CA PRO A 194 25.56 -3.22 -0.12
C PRO A 194 24.72 -2.00 -0.44
N TRP A 195 24.37 -1.82 -1.71
CA TRP A 195 23.47 -0.77 -2.14
C TRP A 195 22.09 -0.89 -1.46
N ALA A 196 21.45 -2.04 -1.59
CA ALA A 196 20.12 -2.26 -1.00
C ALA A 196 20.16 -2.14 0.53
N THR A 197 21.16 -2.76 1.16
CA THR A 197 21.29 -2.77 2.62
C THR A 197 21.53 -1.38 3.19
N SER A 198 22.43 -0.58 2.58
CA SER A 198 22.69 0.79 3.01
C SER A 198 21.50 1.71 2.79
N THR A 199 20.79 1.56 1.68
CA THR A 199 19.57 2.33 1.39
C THR A 199 18.48 2.04 2.43
N VAL A 200 18.23 0.77 2.74
CA VAL A 200 17.24 0.37 3.76
C VAL A 200 17.67 0.86 5.14
N ALA A 201 18.96 0.71 5.51
CA ALA A 201 19.46 1.21 6.78
C ALA A 201 19.29 2.73 6.93
N ALA A 202 19.47 3.49 5.85
CA ALA A 202 19.27 4.94 5.83
C ALA A 202 17.80 5.36 6.05
N THR A 203 16.83 4.50 5.76
CA THR A 203 15.42 4.82 6.00
C THR A 203 15.10 5.01 7.49
N ILE A 204 15.81 4.33 8.38
CA ILE A 204 15.60 4.43 9.83
C ILE A 204 15.92 5.84 10.35
N PRO A 205 17.13 6.40 10.16
CA PRO A 205 17.42 7.76 10.59
C PRO A 205 16.56 8.80 9.85
N ILE A 206 16.20 8.58 8.59
CA ILE A 206 15.29 9.46 7.86
C ILE A 206 13.92 9.51 8.53
N ALA A 207 13.36 8.36 8.89
CA ALA A 207 12.08 8.29 9.58
C ALA A 207 12.12 8.98 10.94
N VAL A 208 13.19 8.78 11.72
CA VAL A 208 13.39 9.47 13.00
C VAL A 208 13.48 10.98 12.82
N LEU A 209 14.21 11.46 11.80
CA LEU A 209 14.31 12.88 11.49
C LEU A 209 12.97 13.48 11.10
N MET A 210 12.18 12.78 10.28
CA MET A 210 10.82 13.20 9.91
C MET A 210 9.91 13.28 11.14
N GLY A 211 9.97 12.26 12.01
CA GLY A 211 9.21 12.25 13.27
C GLY A 211 9.60 13.39 14.19
N CYS A 212 10.90 13.64 14.38
CA CYS A 212 11.40 14.78 15.15
C CYS A 212 10.96 16.13 14.54
N TYR A 213 11.02 16.25 13.23
CA TYR A 213 10.59 17.46 12.52
C TYR A 213 9.11 17.76 12.77
N LEU A 214 8.24 16.76 12.60
CA LEU A 214 6.79 16.91 12.79
C LEU A 214 6.42 17.13 14.26
N HIS A 215 7.17 16.53 15.20
CA HIS A 215 6.83 16.63 16.62
C HIS A 215 7.35 17.91 17.29
N HIS A 216 8.61 18.29 16.99
CA HIS A 216 9.29 19.36 17.73
C HIS A 216 9.43 20.67 16.92
N LEU A 217 9.68 20.60 15.61
CA LEU A 217 10.00 21.78 14.81
C LEU A 217 8.77 22.40 14.19
N ARG A 218 7.97 21.62 13.48
CA ARG A 218 6.78 22.13 12.76
C ARG A 218 5.59 21.15 12.83
N PRO A 219 4.86 21.12 13.95
CA PRO A 219 3.70 20.27 14.11
C PRO A 219 2.65 20.52 13.00
N GLY A 220 2.14 19.42 12.39
CA GLY A 220 1.10 19.49 11.38
C GLY A 220 1.54 19.85 9.95
N ARG A 221 2.81 20.17 9.70
CA ARG A 221 3.34 20.45 8.36
C ARG A 221 3.73 19.19 7.60
N VAL A 222 2.75 18.31 7.36
CA VAL A 222 2.95 16.99 6.74
C VAL A 222 3.60 17.10 5.36
N LEU A 223 3.19 18.07 4.52
CA LEU A 223 3.75 18.24 3.18
C LEU A 223 5.25 18.55 3.21
N GLU A 224 5.67 19.44 4.09
CA GLU A 224 7.09 19.83 4.23
C GLU A 224 7.92 18.62 4.68
N ALA A 225 7.46 17.88 5.69
CA ALA A 225 8.11 16.65 6.16
C ALA A 225 8.19 15.59 5.06
N THR A 226 7.12 15.42 4.27
CA THR A 226 7.09 14.48 3.15
C THR A 226 8.12 14.86 2.08
N LEU A 227 8.21 16.12 1.71
CA LEU A 227 9.19 16.59 0.73
C LEU A 227 10.64 16.37 1.22
N ILE A 228 10.90 16.66 2.50
CA ILE A 228 12.22 16.41 3.11
C ILE A 228 12.52 14.90 3.11
N GLY A 229 11.58 14.07 3.54
CA GLY A 229 11.76 12.62 3.60
C GLY A 229 11.98 11.99 2.23
N VAL A 230 11.19 12.39 1.22
CA VAL A 230 11.37 11.91 -0.16
C VAL A 230 12.72 12.34 -0.73
N SER A 231 13.12 13.58 -0.51
CA SER A 231 14.44 14.07 -0.96
C SER A 231 15.57 13.26 -0.32
N LEU A 232 15.51 13.05 1.01
CA LEU A 232 16.51 12.25 1.72
C LEU A 232 16.53 10.80 1.26
N LEU A 233 15.36 10.23 0.95
CA LEU A 233 15.25 8.87 0.40
C LEU A 233 15.94 8.78 -0.98
N ILE A 234 15.69 9.74 -1.85
CA ILE A 234 16.37 9.80 -3.16
C ILE A 234 17.89 9.90 -2.97
N PHE A 235 18.36 10.74 -2.05
CA PHE A 235 19.78 10.82 -1.73
C PHE A 235 20.33 9.51 -1.16
N ALA A 236 19.57 8.79 -0.33
CA ALA A 236 19.97 7.49 0.19
C ALA A 236 20.08 6.45 -0.93
N VAL A 237 19.16 6.43 -1.89
CA VAL A 237 19.21 5.54 -3.05
C VAL A 237 20.43 5.83 -3.92
N LEU A 238 20.69 7.09 -4.24
CA LEU A 238 21.87 7.49 -5.04
C LEU A 238 23.17 7.23 -4.27
N GLY A 239 23.19 7.55 -2.97
CA GLY A 239 24.32 7.32 -2.08
C GLY A 239 24.62 5.84 -1.89
N GLY A 240 23.61 4.98 -1.87
CA GLY A 240 23.79 3.53 -1.81
C GLY A 240 24.58 2.98 -3.00
N GLY A 241 24.33 3.50 -4.22
CA GLY A 241 25.11 3.15 -5.39
C GLY A 241 26.59 3.59 -5.28
N TRP A 242 26.85 4.72 -4.63
CA TRP A 242 28.22 5.18 -4.35
C TRP A 242 28.91 4.33 -3.28
N ILE A 243 28.19 3.91 -2.26
CA ILE A 243 28.67 2.99 -1.22
C ILE A 243 29.07 1.64 -1.82
N ASP A 244 28.26 1.10 -2.72
CA ASP A 244 28.54 -0.18 -3.39
C ASP A 244 29.81 -0.16 -4.22
N ASN A 245 30.15 0.99 -4.80
CA ASN A 245 31.38 1.19 -5.56
C ASN A 245 32.61 1.50 -4.69
N SER A 246 32.45 1.71 -3.38
CA SER A 246 33.54 2.06 -2.47
C SER A 246 34.11 0.79 -1.80
N PRO A 247 35.43 0.46 -2.02
CA PRO A 247 36.01 -0.79 -1.49
C PRO A 247 36.00 -0.88 0.04
N ILE A 248 36.05 0.25 0.74
CA ILE A 248 36.12 0.29 2.20
C ILE A 248 34.74 0.24 2.82
N ILE A 249 33.80 1.04 2.31
CA ILE A 249 32.48 1.21 2.91
C ILE A 249 31.56 0.03 2.54
N ARG A 250 31.74 -0.54 1.37
CA ARG A 250 30.98 -1.69 0.88
C ARG A 250 30.96 -2.84 1.89
N SER A 251 32.11 -3.17 2.49
CA SER A 251 32.25 -4.28 3.44
C SER A 251 31.40 -4.11 4.70
N TRP A 252 31.00 -2.88 5.04
CA TRP A 252 30.15 -2.62 6.20
C TRP A 252 28.66 -2.94 5.96
N PHE A 253 28.27 -3.06 4.70
CA PHE A 253 26.89 -3.30 4.29
C PHE A 253 26.71 -4.61 3.50
N ASP A 254 27.76 -5.41 3.37
CA ASP A 254 27.71 -6.71 2.72
C ASP A 254 27.45 -7.80 3.75
N TYR A 255 26.22 -8.31 3.76
CA TYR A 255 25.76 -9.30 4.72
C TYR A 255 25.21 -10.54 4.03
N ASP A 256 25.38 -11.69 4.67
CA ASP A 256 24.79 -12.96 4.28
C ASP A 256 23.32 -13.04 4.69
N ALA A 257 22.58 -13.95 4.03
CA ALA A 257 21.15 -14.15 4.29
C ALA A 257 20.80 -14.43 5.77
N PRO A 258 21.54 -15.28 6.52
CA PRO A 258 21.26 -15.50 7.95
C PRO A 258 21.43 -14.25 8.81
N GLN A 259 22.45 -13.45 8.52
CA GLN A 259 22.71 -12.20 9.26
C GLN A 259 21.60 -11.18 9.01
N LEU A 260 21.20 -10.99 7.75
CA LEU A 260 20.08 -10.13 7.38
C LEU A 260 18.77 -10.60 7.98
N ALA A 261 18.50 -11.91 7.96
CA ALA A 261 17.30 -12.47 8.57
C ALA A 261 17.23 -12.14 10.07
N LEU A 262 18.33 -12.31 10.79
CA LEU A 262 18.40 -11.96 12.20
C LEU A 262 18.20 -10.46 12.43
N MET A 263 18.84 -9.60 11.63
CA MET A 263 18.68 -8.13 11.72
C MET A 263 17.24 -7.70 11.46
N VAL A 264 16.59 -8.23 10.42
CA VAL A 264 15.20 -7.91 10.08
C VAL A 264 14.25 -8.37 11.18
N ILE A 265 14.45 -9.58 11.74
CA ILE A 265 13.63 -10.08 12.85
C ILE A 265 13.81 -9.23 14.11
N LEU A 266 15.06 -8.91 14.48
CA LEU A 266 15.33 -8.07 15.65
C LEU A 266 14.78 -6.66 15.47
N TYR A 267 14.92 -6.08 14.30
CA TYR A 267 14.34 -4.78 13.97
C TYR A 267 12.81 -4.81 14.05
N GLY A 268 12.18 -5.80 13.44
CA GLY A 268 10.72 -5.96 13.47
C GLY A 268 10.20 -6.18 14.89
N PHE A 269 10.90 -6.98 15.69
CA PHE A 269 10.57 -7.18 17.10
C PHE A 269 10.70 -5.87 17.90
N ALA A 270 11.81 -5.16 17.76
CA ALA A 270 12.04 -3.89 18.43
C ALA A 270 10.99 -2.86 18.04
N ALA A 271 10.66 -2.75 16.74
CA ALA A 271 9.63 -1.85 16.25
C ALA A 271 8.24 -2.19 16.78
N ALA A 272 7.92 -3.49 16.95
CA ALA A 272 6.63 -3.92 17.49
C ALA A 272 6.50 -3.71 19.00
N VAL A 273 7.60 -3.78 19.76
CA VAL A 273 7.61 -3.63 21.23
C VAL A 273 7.70 -2.16 21.65
N LEU A 274 8.37 -1.32 20.85
CA LEU A 274 8.48 0.11 21.16
C LEU A 274 7.08 0.75 21.12
N PRO A 275 6.70 1.50 22.17
CA PRO A 275 5.39 2.14 22.20
C PRO A 275 5.30 3.20 21.08
N ASP A 276 4.33 3.03 20.22
CA ASP A 276 4.02 3.88 19.06
C ASP A 276 3.56 5.31 19.44
N ARG A 277 3.75 5.67 20.66
CA ARG A 277 3.07 6.76 21.38
C ARG A 277 3.41 8.16 20.92
N LYS A 278 4.46 8.40 20.13
CA LYS A 278 4.92 9.79 19.89
C LYS A 278 5.56 10.05 18.52
N SER A 279 5.67 9.08 17.66
CA SER A 279 6.43 9.23 16.40
C SER A 279 5.57 9.54 15.16
N VAL A 280 4.25 9.50 15.25
CA VAL A 280 3.38 9.54 14.07
C VAL A 280 2.29 10.63 14.14
N VAL A 281 2.39 11.59 15.04
CA VAL A 281 1.40 12.69 15.03
C VAL A 281 2.06 14.01 14.72
#